data_333cdb9fe6e0fde6a17051de66f25277
#
_entry.id   333cdb9fe6e0fde6a17051de66f25277
#
_cell.length_a   1.000
_cell.length_b   1.000
_cell.length_c   1.000
_cell.angle_alpha   90.00
_cell.angle_beta   90.00
_cell.angle_gamma   90.00
#
_symmetry.space_group_name_H-M   'P 1'
#
loop_
_entity.id
_entity.type
_entity.pdbx_description
1 polymer ?
#
loop_
_entity_poly.entity_id
_entity_poly.type
_entity_poly.pdbx_seq_one_letter_code
_entity_poly.pdbx_strand_id
1 'polypeptide(L)'
;AVEKFKPLSPYETPGAIEQVCDELNRALDKEEVDSLLLIPIFIHDFLCIHPFNDGNGRMSRLLTTLLLYRQGYFIGKYISLESKIEKDKDNYYMALEKSGVGWHENEENIEPFIKYILRTILAAYIDFEERVDYVDEKVPTIDLVRNAVDNKLGKFTKNDIMELVPSLGKATIENMLKKLTEEGYIERHGKGKATFYVKNNK
;
A
#
# COMPACT_ATOMS: atom_id res chain seq x y z
N ALA A 1 28.14 28.22 -6.61
CA ALA A 1 27.40 28.27 -5.34
C ALA A 1 26.14 27.46 -5.56
N VAL A 2 25.95 26.42 -4.76
CA VAL A 2 24.69 25.66 -4.76
C VAL A 2 23.64 26.61 -4.20
N GLU A 3 22.64 26.96 -5.00
CA GLU A 3 21.52 27.79 -4.58
C GLU A 3 20.81 27.09 -3.43
N LYS A 4 20.86 27.69 -2.24
CA LYS A 4 20.17 27.09 -1.08
C LYS A 4 18.68 27.22 -1.33
N PHE A 5 17.96 26.10 -1.21
CA PHE A 5 16.50 26.06 -1.21
C PHE A 5 15.94 27.23 -0.37
N LYS A 6 15.05 28.01 -0.97
CA LYS A 6 14.39 29.16 -0.33
C LYS A 6 12.89 28.94 -0.30
N PRO A 7 12.30 28.67 0.88
CA PRO A 7 10.84 28.54 1.01
C PRO A 7 10.12 29.85 0.69
N LEU A 8 8.80 29.77 0.43
CA LEU A 8 7.98 30.97 0.31
C LEU A 8 7.98 31.79 1.61
N SER A 9 7.70 33.10 1.46
CA SER A 9 7.54 33.96 2.64
C SER A 9 6.32 33.51 3.48
N PRO A 10 6.31 33.74 4.82
CA PRO A 10 5.17 33.42 5.66
C PRO A 10 3.85 34.08 5.21
N TYR A 11 3.95 35.22 4.52
CA TYR A 11 2.78 35.94 4.00
C TYR A 11 2.17 35.27 2.78
N GLU A 12 2.98 34.71 1.89
CA GLU A 12 2.54 34.04 0.65
C GLU A 12 2.10 32.59 0.89
N THR A 13 2.65 31.93 1.90
CA THR A 13 2.46 30.50 2.19
C THR A 13 1.00 30.07 2.29
N PRO A 14 0.09 30.76 3.02
CA PRO A 14 -1.31 30.33 3.15
C PRO A 14 -2.03 30.28 1.80
N GLY A 15 -1.89 31.35 0.99
CA GLY A 15 -2.52 31.41 -0.32
C GLY A 15 -1.96 30.38 -1.30
N ALA A 16 -0.65 30.12 -1.27
CA ALA A 16 -0.03 29.13 -2.13
C ALA A 16 -0.50 27.70 -1.77
N ILE A 17 -0.63 27.36 -0.47
CA ILE A 17 -1.17 26.04 -0.05
C ILE A 17 -2.62 25.88 -0.47
N GLU A 18 -3.45 26.90 -0.30
CA GLU A 18 -4.85 26.86 -0.76
C GLU A 18 -4.92 26.63 -2.26
N GLN A 19 -4.14 27.37 -3.04
CA GLN A 19 -4.08 27.24 -4.49
C GLN A 19 -3.69 25.84 -4.95
N VAL A 20 -2.58 25.26 -4.46
CA VAL A 20 -2.14 23.91 -4.89
C VAL A 20 -3.09 22.82 -4.47
N CYS A 21 -3.78 22.97 -3.34
CA CYS A 21 -4.85 22.05 -2.92
C CYS A 21 -6.06 22.10 -3.87
N ASP A 22 -6.49 23.31 -4.26
CA ASP A 22 -7.60 23.51 -5.18
C ASP A 22 -7.27 23.01 -6.60
N GLU A 23 -6.04 23.22 -7.05
CA GLU A 23 -5.55 22.73 -8.34
C GLU A 23 -5.52 21.21 -8.37
N LEU A 24 -4.99 20.56 -7.33
CA LEU A 24 -5.00 19.10 -7.22
C LEU A 24 -6.43 18.56 -7.26
N ASN A 25 -7.34 19.09 -6.44
CA ASN A 25 -8.72 18.60 -6.39
C ASN A 25 -9.41 18.77 -7.75
N ARG A 26 -9.27 19.93 -8.40
CA ARG A 26 -9.81 20.15 -9.74
C ARG A 26 -9.23 19.21 -10.80
N ALA A 27 -7.93 18.93 -10.74
CA ALA A 27 -7.28 18.02 -11.67
C ALA A 27 -7.72 16.57 -11.47
N LEU A 28 -7.89 16.13 -10.21
CA LEU A 28 -8.42 14.82 -9.87
C LEU A 28 -9.87 14.65 -10.30
N ASP A 29 -10.71 15.68 -10.14
CA ASP A 29 -12.13 15.64 -10.54
C ASP A 29 -12.32 15.59 -12.07
N LYS A 30 -11.38 16.15 -12.84
CA LYS A 30 -11.43 16.11 -14.31
C LYS A 30 -10.99 14.78 -14.91
N GLU A 31 -10.20 13.98 -14.19
CA GLU A 31 -9.66 12.69 -14.64
C GLU A 31 -8.89 12.75 -15.99
N GLU A 32 -8.39 13.93 -16.39
CA GLU A 32 -7.64 14.11 -17.64
C GLU A 32 -6.18 13.63 -17.52
N VAL A 33 -5.66 13.62 -16.29
CA VAL A 33 -4.27 13.21 -15.95
C VAL A 33 -4.32 12.16 -14.87
N ASP A 34 -3.51 11.11 -15.02
CA ASP A 34 -3.42 10.02 -14.05
C ASP A 34 -2.98 10.56 -12.68
N SER A 35 -3.66 10.12 -11.63
CA SER A 35 -3.39 10.53 -10.25
C SER A 35 -1.97 10.17 -9.78
N LEU A 36 -1.34 9.12 -10.34
CA LEU A 36 0.06 8.79 -10.08
C LEU A 36 1.03 9.86 -10.58
N LEU A 37 0.62 10.73 -11.51
CA LEU A 37 1.39 11.90 -11.93
C LEU A 37 1.03 13.14 -11.10
N LEU A 38 -0.26 13.35 -10.81
CA LEU A 38 -0.74 14.50 -10.05
C LEU A 38 -0.23 14.51 -8.60
N ILE A 39 -0.18 13.33 -7.96
CA ILE A 39 0.26 13.22 -6.57
C ILE A 39 1.72 13.68 -6.39
N PRO A 40 2.72 13.19 -7.14
CA PRO A 40 4.08 13.69 -7.02
C PRO A 40 4.22 15.19 -7.33
N ILE A 41 3.46 15.73 -8.29
CA ILE A 41 3.45 17.18 -8.60
C ILE A 41 3.03 17.96 -7.36
N PHE A 42 1.88 17.64 -6.80
CA PHE A 42 1.38 18.28 -5.58
C PHE A 42 2.36 18.16 -4.39
N ILE A 43 2.97 16.99 -4.20
CA ILE A 43 3.95 16.77 -3.11
C ILE A 43 5.21 17.59 -3.32
N HIS A 44 5.65 17.77 -4.56
CA HIS A 44 6.78 18.64 -4.91
C HIS A 44 6.46 20.09 -4.56
N ASP A 45 5.32 20.61 -5.02
CA ASP A 45 4.91 21.99 -4.72
C ASP A 45 4.74 22.22 -3.22
N PHE A 46 4.14 21.28 -2.50
CA PHE A 46 4.06 21.33 -1.03
C PHE A 46 5.45 21.46 -0.39
N LEU A 47 6.45 20.71 -0.89
CA LEU A 47 7.81 20.76 -0.37
C LEU A 47 8.53 22.08 -0.75
N CYS A 48 8.25 22.63 -1.92
CA CYS A 48 8.78 23.92 -2.37
C CYS A 48 8.17 25.11 -1.61
N ILE A 49 6.86 25.08 -1.35
CA ILE A 49 6.17 26.07 -0.50
C ILE A 49 6.71 26.03 0.94
N HIS A 50 6.95 24.82 1.46
CA HIS A 50 7.53 24.56 2.78
C HIS A 50 6.76 25.18 3.95
N PRO A 51 5.47 24.86 4.13
CA PRO A 51 4.57 25.65 4.97
C PRO A 51 4.84 25.58 6.47
N PHE A 52 5.62 24.62 6.96
CA PHE A 52 5.90 24.45 8.38
C PHE A 52 7.35 24.79 8.72
N ASN A 53 7.60 25.26 9.94
CA ASN A 53 8.95 25.48 10.45
C ASN A 53 9.75 24.18 10.59
N ASP A 54 9.07 23.05 10.87
CA ASP A 54 9.63 21.69 10.91
C ASP A 54 8.56 20.66 10.52
N GLY A 55 9.01 19.51 10.03
CA GLY A 55 8.14 18.39 9.71
C GLY A 55 7.59 18.35 8.29
N ASN A 56 7.97 19.28 7.39
CA ASN A 56 7.51 19.28 5.99
C ASN A 56 7.78 17.93 5.29
N GLY A 57 8.98 17.35 5.47
CA GLY A 57 9.31 16.05 4.92
C GLY A 57 8.46 14.90 5.49
N ARG A 58 8.11 14.93 6.77
CA ARG A 58 7.20 13.94 7.38
C ARG A 58 5.78 14.10 6.86
N MET A 59 5.32 15.35 6.79
CA MET A 59 3.98 15.67 6.27
C MET A 59 3.85 15.30 4.80
N SER A 60 4.84 15.59 3.97
CA SER A 60 4.81 15.22 2.54
C SER A 60 4.69 13.71 2.33
N ARG A 61 5.41 12.89 3.10
CA ARG A 61 5.31 11.42 3.03
C ARG A 61 3.95 10.90 3.50
N LEU A 62 3.39 11.50 4.55
CA LEU A 62 2.05 11.18 5.02
C LEU A 62 0.99 11.56 3.97
N LEU A 63 1.08 12.74 3.38
CA LEU A 63 0.20 13.19 2.30
C LEU A 63 0.31 12.29 1.07
N THR A 64 1.52 11.87 0.68
CA THR A 64 1.71 10.90 -0.41
C THR A 64 0.91 9.63 -0.17
N THR A 65 1.02 9.04 1.02
CA THR A 65 0.30 7.81 1.38
C THR A 65 -1.22 8.04 1.40
N LEU A 66 -1.68 9.15 1.98
CA LEU A 66 -3.10 9.50 2.06
C LEU A 66 -3.71 9.69 0.66
N LEU A 67 -3.04 10.43 -0.22
CA LEU A 67 -3.52 10.70 -1.58
C LEU A 67 -3.54 9.42 -2.42
N LEU A 68 -2.52 8.57 -2.30
CA LEU A 68 -2.52 7.25 -2.92
C LEU A 68 -3.73 6.41 -2.47
N TYR A 69 -4.05 6.40 -1.18
CA TYR A 69 -5.22 5.68 -0.66
C TYR A 69 -6.55 6.21 -1.20
N ARG A 70 -6.69 7.53 -1.30
CA ARG A 70 -7.88 8.17 -1.90
C ARG A 70 -8.07 7.77 -3.36
N GLN A 71 -6.98 7.48 -4.07
CA GLN A 71 -6.98 7.06 -5.48
C GLN A 71 -6.97 5.54 -5.67
N GLY A 72 -7.16 4.75 -4.59
CA GLY A 72 -7.25 3.28 -4.67
C GLY A 72 -5.91 2.55 -4.66
N TYR A 73 -4.78 3.22 -4.46
CA TYR A 73 -3.46 2.60 -4.37
C TYR A 73 -3.13 2.24 -2.91
N PHE A 74 -3.48 1.04 -2.49
CA PHE A 74 -3.38 0.62 -1.08
C PHE A 74 -2.05 -0.03 -0.68
N ILE A 75 -1.04 0.02 -1.54
CA ILE A 75 0.25 -0.64 -1.28
C ILE A 75 0.90 -0.22 0.05
N GLY A 76 0.73 1.04 0.45
CA GLY A 76 1.24 1.57 1.71
C GLY A 76 0.69 0.89 2.98
N LYS A 77 -0.40 0.09 2.88
CA LYS A 77 -0.92 -0.74 3.98
C LYS A 77 -0.02 -1.94 4.28
N TYR A 78 0.72 -2.41 3.30
CA TYR A 78 1.51 -3.64 3.36
C TYR A 78 3.02 -3.37 3.34
N ILE A 79 3.44 -2.35 2.60
CA ILE A 79 4.84 -1.97 2.43
C ILE A 79 4.99 -0.48 2.77
N SER A 80 5.85 -0.15 3.73
CA SER A 80 6.11 1.23 4.11
C SER A 80 6.87 1.99 3.02
N LEU A 81 6.19 2.93 2.36
CA LEU A 81 6.81 3.84 1.40
C LEU A 81 7.83 4.75 2.09
N GLU A 82 7.53 5.19 3.31
CA GLU A 82 8.47 6.00 4.11
C GLU A 82 9.79 5.25 4.36
N SER A 83 9.73 3.96 4.73
CA SER A 83 10.93 3.14 4.93
C SER A 83 11.74 2.97 3.64
N LYS A 84 11.08 2.90 2.47
CA LYS A 84 11.77 2.85 1.17
C LYS A 84 12.49 4.15 0.87
N ILE A 85 11.83 5.29 1.09
CA ILE A 85 12.42 6.62 0.91
C ILE A 85 13.60 6.82 1.87
N GLU A 86 13.48 6.41 3.15
CA GLU A 86 14.56 6.55 4.12
C GLU A 86 15.80 5.72 3.75
N LYS A 87 15.61 4.53 3.18
CA LYS A 87 16.72 3.69 2.68
C LYS A 87 17.41 4.24 1.44
N ASP A 88 16.72 5.07 0.67
CA ASP A 88 17.19 5.68 -0.58
C ASP A 88 17.19 7.22 -0.50
N LYS A 89 17.48 7.74 0.69
CA LYS A 89 17.35 9.13 1.06
C LYS A 89 18.16 10.09 0.17
N ASP A 90 19.36 9.70 -0.21
CA ASP A 90 20.23 10.52 -1.04
C ASP A 90 19.63 10.74 -2.44
N ASN A 91 19.07 9.70 -3.05
CA ASN A 91 18.40 9.82 -4.34
C ASN A 91 17.08 10.61 -4.24
N TYR A 92 16.37 10.49 -3.11
CA TYR A 92 15.19 11.33 -2.84
C TYR A 92 15.53 12.82 -2.84
N TYR A 93 16.54 13.22 -2.06
CA TYR A 93 16.94 14.62 -1.99
C TYR A 93 17.53 15.12 -3.30
N MET A 94 18.31 14.28 -4.00
CA MET A 94 18.84 14.63 -5.32
C MET A 94 17.72 14.87 -6.35
N ALA A 95 16.66 14.03 -6.33
CA ALA A 95 15.51 14.20 -7.21
C ALA A 95 14.75 15.48 -6.88
N LEU A 96 14.52 15.74 -5.58
CA LEU A 96 13.84 16.93 -5.09
C LEU A 96 14.63 18.22 -5.45
N GLU A 97 15.94 18.24 -5.19
CA GLU A 97 16.79 19.38 -5.50
C GLU A 97 16.80 19.69 -7.01
N LYS A 98 16.97 18.67 -7.86
CA LYS A 98 16.94 18.83 -9.31
C LYS A 98 15.61 19.37 -9.81
N SER A 99 14.51 18.95 -9.21
CA SER A 99 13.17 19.37 -9.62
C SER A 99 12.78 20.73 -9.05
N GLY A 100 13.42 21.18 -7.95
CA GLY A 100 13.15 22.49 -7.35
C GLY A 100 13.84 23.67 -8.02
N VAL A 101 14.79 23.42 -8.96
CA VAL A 101 15.46 24.51 -9.69
C VAL A 101 14.46 25.20 -10.60
N GLY A 102 14.36 26.54 -10.48
CA GLY A 102 13.44 27.34 -11.29
C GLY A 102 11.99 27.34 -10.81
N TRP A 103 11.66 26.71 -9.67
CA TRP A 103 10.29 26.60 -9.17
C TRP A 103 9.63 27.98 -8.92
N HIS A 104 10.37 28.96 -8.39
CA HIS A 104 9.86 30.31 -8.14
C HIS A 104 9.53 31.08 -9.43
N GLU A 105 10.14 30.68 -10.53
CA GLU A 105 10.00 31.29 -11.86
C GLU A 105 9.01 30.49 -12.76
N ASN A 106 8.46 29.38 -12.28
CA ASN A 106 7.67 28.40 -13.04
C ASN A 106 8.47 27.83 -14.25
N GLU A 107 9.77 27.60 -14.08
CA GLU A 107 10.67 27.04 -15.09
C GLU A 107 11.28 25.69 -14.63
N GLU A 108 10.74 25.10 -13.58
CA GLU A 108 11.21 23.85 -13.02
C GLU A 108 10.97 22.64 -13.93
N ASN A 109 11.84 21.65 -13.82
CA ASN A 109 11.63 20.33 -14.42
C ASN A 109 11.30 19.32 -13.34
N ILE A 110 10.01 19.00 -13.18
CA ILE A 110 9.52 18.09 -12.14
C ILE A 110 9.75 16.59 -12.46
N GLU A 111 10.16 16.25 -13.68
CA GLU A 111 10.32 14.86 -14.14
C GLU A 111 11.22 14.01 -13.22
N PRO A 112 12.37 14.48 -12.68
CA PRO A 112 13.20 13.68 -11.76
C PRO A 112 12.46 13.25 -10.51
N PHE A 113 11.64 14.12 -9.91
CA PHE A 113 10.90 13.82 -8.70
C PHE A 113 9.73 12.88 -8.97
N ILE A 114 8.98 13.10 -10.05
CA ILE A 114 7.91 12.15 -10.51
C ILE A 114 8.50 10.76 -10.71
N LYS A 115 9.60 10.65 -11.45
CA LYS A 115 10.25 9.35 -11.70
C LYS A 115 10.70 8.66 -10.41
N TYR A 116 11.22 9.41 -9.45
CA TYR A 116 11.62 8.88 -8.15
C TYR A 116 10.44 8.30 -7.39
N ILE A 117 9.35 9.05 -7.25
CA ILE A 117 8.14 8.61 -6.54
C ILE A 117 7.51 7.39 -7.20
N LEU A 118 7.38 7.39 -8.54
CA LEU A 118 6.84 6.24 -9.27
C LEU A 118 7.69 4.98 -9.11
N ARG A 119 9.02 5.09 -9.13
CA ARG A 119 9.93 3.98 -8.85
C ARG A 119 9.79 3.45 -7.43
N THR A 120 9.60 4.33 -6.46
CA THR A 120 9.38 3.95 -5.06
C THR A 120 8.08 3.17 -4.89
N ILE A 121 7.00 3.62 -5.54
CA ILE A 121 5.71 2.93 -5.55
C ILE A 121 5.85 1.56 -6.23
N LEU A 122 6.46 1.50 -7.42
CA LEU A 122 6.69 0.24 -8.15
C LEU A 122 7.51 -0.75 -7.32
N ALA A 123 8.60 -0.28 -6.69
CA ALA A 123 9.42 -1.12 -5.82
C ALA A 123 8.64 -1.63 -4.59
N ALA A 124 7.62 -0.89 -4.11
CA ALA A 124 6.75 -1.38 -3.06
C ALA A 124 5.82 -2.51 -3.54
N TYR A 125 5.29 -2.41 -4.77
CA TYR A 125 4.49 -3.48 -5.37
C TYR A 125 5.31 -4.74 -5.63
N ILE A 126 6.54 -4.62 -6.14
CA ILE A 126 7.45 -5.75 -6.34
C ILE A 126 7.77 -6.45 -5.00
N ASP A 127 8.13 -5.69 -3.96
CA ASP A 127 8.37 -6.27 -2.62
C ASP A 127 7.13 -6.97 -2.05
N PHE A 128 5.94 -6.46 -2.35
CA PHE A 128 4.69 -7.08 -1.91
C PHE A 128 4.44 -8.40 -2.66
N GLU A 129 4.61 -8.41 -3.97
CA GLU A 129 4.47 -9.61 -4.82
C GLU A 129 5.44 -10.72 -4.35
N GLU A 130 6.72 -10.39 -4.19
CA GLU A 130 7.73 -11.33 -3.67
C GLU A 130 7.35 -11.92 -2.30
N ARG A 131 6.73 -11.13 -1.42
CA ARG A 131 6.28 -11.63 -0.10
C ARG A 131 5.08 -12.55 -0.22
N VAL A 132 4.15 -12.25 -1.12
CA VAL A 132 2.97 -13.10 -1.36
C VAL A 132 3.41 -14.43 -1.98
N ASP A 133 4.28 -14.41 -3.00
CA ASP A 133 4.82 -15.61 -3.62
C ASP A 133 5.59 -16.47 -2.64
N TYR A 134 6.39 -15.84 -1.75
CA TYR A 134 7.12 -16.55 -0.69
C TYR A 134 6.19 -17.26 0.31
N VAL A 135 5.02 -16.70 0.58
CA VAL A 135 4.01 -17.31 1.47
C VAL A 135 3.36 -18.50 0.77
N ASP A 136 3.00 -18.36 -0.51
CA ASP A 136 2.36 -19.43 -1.29
C ASP A 136 3.29 -20.64 -1.55
N GLU A 137 4.58 -20.42 -1.75
CA GLU A 137 5.56 -21.50 -1.95
C GLU A 137 5.92 -22.26 -0.66
N LYS A 138 5.73 -21.68 0.52
CA LYS A 138 6.24 -22.25 1.79
C LYS A 138 5.19 -22.74 2.76
N VAL A 139 3.93 -22.36 2.60
CA VAL A 139 2.87 -22.88 3.49
C VAL A 139 2.28 -24.16 2.91
N PRO A 140 2.52 -25.34 3.53
CA PRO A 140 1.88 -26.56 3.08
C PRO A 140 0.35 -26.39 3.02
N THR A 141 -0.26 -26.91 1.97
CA THR A 141 -1.72 -26.81 1.74
C THR A 141 -2.56 -27.21 2.97
N ILE A 142 -2.08 -28.19 3.75
CA ILE A 142 -2.74 -28.62 4.97
C ILE A 142 -2.72 -27.54 6.05
N ASP A 143 -1.65 -26.75 6.13
CA ASP A 143 -1.51 -25.67 7.13
C ASP A 143 -2.37 -24.46 6.76
N LEU A 144 -2.58 -24.18 5.48
CA LEU A 144 -3.58 -23.19 5.04
C LEU A 144 -4.97 -23.54 5.51
N VAL A 145 -5.38 -24.83 5.33
CA VAL A 145 -6.68 -25.31 5.78
C VAL A 145 -6.75 -25.37 7.32
N ARG A 146 -5.65 -25.74 8.00
CA ARG A 146 -5.58 -25.76 9.48
C ARG A 146 -5.77 -24.35 10.05
N ASN A 147 -5.09 -23.35 9.51
CA ASN A 147 -5.24 -21.94 9.91
C ASN A 147 -6.68 -21.45 9.67
N ALA A 148 -7.31 -21.82 8.55
CA ALA A 148 -8.70 -21.49 8.29
C ALA A 148 -9.65 -22.11 9.31
N VAL A 149 -9.40 -23.37 9.73
CA VAL A 149 -10.15 -24.05 10.80
C VAL A 149 -9.95 -23.34 12.14
N ASP A 150 -8.72 -22.89 12.45
CA ASP A 150 -8.40 -22.20 13.70
C ASP A 150 -9.11 -20.86 13.84
N ASN A 151 -9.38 -20.19 12.73
CA ASN A 151 -10.12 -18.94 12.68
C ASN A 151 -11.66 -19.12 12.78
N LYS A 152 -12.16 -20.35 12.80
CA LYS A 152 -13.60 -20.62 12.99
C LYS A 152 -13.93 -20.96 14.44
N LEU A 153 -14.95 -20.29 14.97
CA LEU A 153 -15.51 -20.58 16.29
C LEU A 153 -16.71 -21.53 16.15
N GLY A 154 -16.66 -22.67 16.83
CA GLY A 154 -17.74 -23.65 16.85
C GLY A 154 -17.78 -24.56 15.62
N LYS A 155 -19.00 -24.88 15.12
CA LYS A 155 -19.18 -25.75 13.95
C LYS A 155 -18.97 -25.00 12.66
N PHE A 156 -18.34 -25.64 11.66
CA PHE A 156 -18.13 -25.11 10.33
C PHE A 156 -18.38 -26.16 9.24
N THR A 157 -18.62 -25.70 8.03
CA THR A 157 -18.82 -26.54 6.84
C THR A 157 -17.63 -26.45 5.89
N LYS A 158 -17.59 -27.33 4.89
CA LYS A 158 -16.61 -27.23 3.80
C LYS A 158 -16.69 -25.89 3.07
N ASN A 159 -17.90 -25.35 2.85
CA ASN A 159 -18.07 -24.07 2.17
C ASN A 159 -17.47 -22.92 2.96
N ASP A 160 -17.59 -22.94 4.28
CA ASP A 160 -16.94 -21.93 5.13
C ASP A 160 -15.43 -21.91 4.97
N ILE A 161 -14.80 -23.08 4.79
CA ILE A 161 -13.35 -23.16 4.53
C ILE A 161 -13.01 -22.73 3.11
N MET A 162 -13.85 -23.03 2.11
CA MET A 162 -13.66 -22.57 0.73
C MET A 162 -13.70 -21.03 0.62
N GLU A 163 -14.51 -20.36 1.42
CA GLU A 163 -14.57 -18.90 1.49
C GLU A 163 -13.30 -18.30 2.12
N LEU A 164 -12.70 -18.98 3.10
CA LEU A 164 -11.49 -18.51 3.80
C LEU A 164 -10.20 -18.79 3.02
N VAL A 165 -10.19 -19.81 2.16
CA VAL A 165 -9.02 -20.21 1.36
C VAL A 165 -9.43 -20.35 -0.12
N PRO A 166 -9.77 -19.23 -0.80
CA PRO A 166 -10.25 -19.25 -2.18
C PRO A 166 -9.19 -19.71 -3.20
N SER A 167 -7.93 -19.71 -2.83
CA SER A 167 -6.81 -20.23 -3.65
C SER A 167 -6.83 -21.73 -3.83
N LEU A 168 -7.56 -22.48 -2.98
CA LEU A 168 -7.62 -23.94 -3.02
C LEU A 168 -8.91 -24.46 -3.69
N GLY A 169 -8.72 -25.41 -4.60
CA GLY A 169 -9.85 -26.10 -5.24
C GLY A 169 -10.64 -26.97 -4.24
N LYS A 170 -11.94 -27.17 -4.53
CA LYS A 170 -12.87 -27.95 -3.70
C LYS A 170 -12.36 -29.34 -3.33
N ALA A 171 -11.79 -30.09 -4.31
CA ALA A 171 -11.24 -31.43 -4.08
C ALA A 171 -10.05 -31.41 -3.11
N THR A 172 -9.21 -30.39 -3.19
CA THR A 172 -8.06 -30.21 -2.30
C THR A 172 -8.53 -29.97 -0.87
N ILE A 173 -9.50 -29.09 -0.67
CA ILE A 173 -10.06 -28.79 0.66
C ILE A 173 -10.72 -30.05 1.25
N GLU A 174 -11.48 -30.82 0.45
CA GLU A 174 -12.07 -32.10 0.90
C GLU A 174 -11.01 -33.09 1.38
N ASN A 175 -9.89 -33.22 0.65
CA ASN A 175 -8.78 -34.09 1.02
C ASN A 175 -8.09 -33.61 2.30
N MET A 176 -7.90 -32.27 2.47
CA MET A 176 -7.27 -31.75 3.67
C MET A 176 -8.17 -31.89 4.90
N LEU A 177 -9.49 -31.63 4.78
CA LEU A 177 -10.44 -31.86 5.87
C LEU A 177 -10.50 -33.34 6.27
N LYS A 178 -10.38 -34.27 5.31
CA LYS A 178 -10.29 -35.71 5.60
C LYS A 178 -9.02 -36.02 6.40
N LYS A 179 -7.84 -35.51 5.98
CA LYS A 179 -6.57 -35.68 6.71
C LYS A 179 -6.64 -35.11 8.13
N LEU A 180 -7.17 -33.89 8.30
CA LEU A 180 -7.33 -33.29 9.63
C LEU A 180 -8.30 -34.09 10.53
N THR A 181 -9.28 -34.77 9.94
CA THR A 181 -10.16 -35.68 10.67
C THR A 181 -9.42 -36.96 11.08
N GLU A 182 -8.60 -37.53 10.19
CA GLU A 182 -7.77 -38.72 10.46
C GLU A 182 -6.70 -38.42 11.53
N GLU A 183 -6.15 -37.21 11.55
CA GLU A 183 -5.22 -36.72 12.58
C GLU A 183 -5.90 -36.40 13.92
N GLY A 184 -7.24 -36.46 13.99
CA GLY A 184 -8.00 -36.13 15.18
C GLY A 184 -7.99 -34.60 15.50
N TYR A 185 -7.61 -33.75 14.55
CA TYR A 185 -7.60 -32.30 14.72
C TYR A 185 -9.02 -31.69 14.68
N ILE A 186 -9.89 -32.30 13.86
CA ILE A 186 -11.32 -31.97 13.76
C ILE A 186 -12.15 -33.22 13.81
N GLU A 187 -13.40 -33.10 14.25
CA GLU A 187 -14.41 -34.18 14.19
C GLU A 187 -15.44 -33.87 13.10
N ARG A 188 -15.77 -34.90 12.31
CA ARG A 188 -16.82 -34.83 11.29
C ARG A 188 -18.14 -35.32 11.82
N HIS A 189 -19.19 -34.52 11.63
CA HIS A 189 -20.58 -34.85 12.02
C HIS A 189 -21.52 -34.77 10.81
N GLY A 190 -22.62 -35.50 10.86
CA GLY A 190 -23.67 -35.52 9.82
C GLY A 190 -23.30 -36.34 8.59
N LYS A 191 -24.21 -36.38 7.59
CA LYS A 191 -24.05 -37.08 6.31
C LYS A 191 -24.54 -36.20 5.15
N GLY A 192 -23.88 -36.32 3.99
CA GLY A 192 -24.27 -35.65 2.77
C GLY A 192 -24.24 -34.11 2.92
N LYS A 193 -25.35 -33.46 2.57
CA LYS A 193 -25.45 -31.98 2.63
C LYS A 193 -25.46 -31.41 4.07
N ALA A 194 -25.75 -32.24 5.08
CA ALA A 194 -25.75 -31.85 6.50
C ALA A 194 -24.40 -32.09 7.19
N THR A 195 -23.33 -32.34 6.44
CA THR A 195 -21.98 -32.54 7.00
C THR A 195 -21.43 -31.24 7.53
N PHE A 196 -20.98 -31.25 8.80
CA PHE A 196 -20.21 -30.16 9.42
C PHE A 196 -19.05 -30.75 10.23
N TYR A 197 -18.13 -29.86 10.62
CA TYR A 197 -16.93 -30.19 11.38
C TYR A 197 -16.86 -29.35 12.64
N VAL A 198 -16.19 -29.89 13.66
CA VAL A 198 -15.93 -29.22 14.94
C VAL A 198 -14.44 -29.40 15.26
N LYS A 199 -13.77 -28.38 15.72
CA LYS A 199 -12.37 -28.45 16.16
C LYS A 199 -12.30 -29.20 17.49
N ASN A 200 -11.37 -30.17 17.61
CA ASN A 200 -11.06 -30.80 18.88
C ASN A 200 -10.19 -29.88 19.72
N ASN A 201 -10.73 -29.35 20.82
CA ASN A 201 -9.96 -28.66 21.84
C ASN A 201 -9.24 -29.74 22.71
N LYS A 202 -8.02 -30.11 22.32
CA LYS A 202 -7.08 -30.78 23.22
C LYS A 202 -6.10 -29.79 23.79
#